data_f144cd74b4df519aa48a1408ec00397a
#
_entry.id   f144cd74b4df519aa48a1408ec00397a
#
_cell.length_a   1.000
_cell.length_b   1.000
_cell.length_c   1.000
_cell.angle_alpha   90.00
_cell.angle_beta   90.00
_cell.angle_gamma   90.00
#
_symmetry.space_group_name_H-M   'P 1'
#
loop_
_entity.id
_entity.type
_entity.pdbx_description
1 polymer ?
#
loop_
_entity_poly.entity_id
_entity_poly.type
_entity_poly.pdbx_seq_one_letter_code
_entity_poly.pdbx_strand_id
1 'polypeptide(L)'
;MADTTLTDPMGRTVVLHDRTWSAHVLRGHPEVAPWRALAENAVASPREIRYSTSDADCRIYYGRGPQIGLMIAVVADVKLGVVKTVYLARRPSPGGVEWS
;
A
#
# COMPACT_ATOMS: atom_id res chain seq x y z
N MET A 1 4.40 -15.25 -9.49
CA MET A 1 4.18 -13.90 -10.01
C MET A 1 5.49 -13.12 -9.98
N ALA A 2 5.62 -12.09 -10.79
CA ALA A 2 6.82 -11.27 -10.82
C ALA A 2 6.73 -10.12 -9.81
N ASP A 3 7.87 -9.49 -9.54
CA ASP A 3 7.90 -8.21 -8.84
C ASP A 3 7.24 -7.14 -9.69
N THR A 4 6.54 -6.21 -9.05
CA THR A 4 5.86 -5.11 -9.75
C THR A 4 6.49 -3.78 -9.34
N THR A 5 6.98 -3.02 -10.32
CA THR A 5 7.48 -1.67 -10.10
C THR A 5 6.35 -0.68 -10.34
N LEU A 6 6.09 0.17 -9.35
CA LEU A 6 4.99 1.12 -9.36
C LEU A 6 5.54 2.54 -9.23
N THR A 7 4.84 3.50 -9.84
CA THR A 7 5.15 4.93 -9.69
C THR A 7 3.96 5.60 -9.02
N ASP A 8 4.20 6.27 -7.90
CA ASP A 8 3.14 6.99 -7.19
C ASP A 8 2.90 8.37 -7.81
N PRO A 9 1.81 9.07 -7.45
CA PRO A 9 1.50 10.38 -8.05
C PRO A 9 2.52 11.48 -7.72
N MET A 10 3.40 11.25 -6.75
CA MET A 10 4.50 12.19 -6.45
C MET A 10 5.77 11.86 -7.21
N GLY A 11 5.73 10.86 -8.10
CA GLY A 11 6.87 10.46 -8.93
C GLY A 11 7.84 9.49 -8.27
N ARG A 12 7.50 8.96 -7.09
CA ARG A 12 8.37 8.00 -6.40
C ARG A 12 8.16 6.61 -6.97
N THR A 13 9.24 5.85 -7.08
CA THR A 13 9.22 4.45 -7.48
C THR A 13 9.10 3.57 -6.24
N VAL A 14 8.11 2.67 -6.25
CA VAL A 14 7.87 1.72 -5.17
C VAL A 14 7.73 0.33 -5.79
N VAL A 15 8.47 -0.63 -5.26
CA VAL A 15 8.45 -2.01 -5.77
C VAL A 15 7.66 -2.89 -4.81
N LEU A 16 6.71 -3.65 -5.36
CA LEU A 16 6.05 -4.73 -4.65
C LEU A 16 6.75 -6.03 -5.07
N HIS A 17 7.61 -6.55 -4.18
CA HIS A 17 8.28 -7.82 -4.42
C HIS A 17 7.31 -8.98 -4.24
N ASP A 18 7.35 -9.93 -5.15
CA ASP A 18 6.50 -11.12 -5.06
C ASP A 18 6.76 -11.90 -3.76
N ARG A 19 8.02 -11.96 -3.34
CA ARG A 19 8.39 -12.60 -2.07
C ARG A 19 7.76 -11.89 -0.87
N THR A 20 7.74 -10.55 -0.86
CA THR A 20 7.07 -9.78 0.19
C THR A 20 5.58 -10.09 0.21
N TRP A 21 4.95 -10.15 -0.97
CA TRP A 21 3.53 -10.47 -1.08
C TRP A 21 3.23 -11.86 -0.52
N SER A 22 3.91 -12.89 -1.03
CA SER A 22 3.59 -14.28 -0.68
C SER A 22 4.06 -14.68 0.73
N ALA A 23 5.24 -14.24 1.15
CA ALA A 23 5.84 -14.71 2.40
C ALA A 23 5.55 -13.79 3.60
N HIS A 24 5.20 -12.53 3.38
CA HIS A 24 4.97 -11.57 4.47
C HIS A 24 3.53 -11.05 4.49
N VAL A 25 3.07 -10.48 3.39
CA VAL A 25 1.73 -9.87 3.35
C VAL A 25 0.65 -10.91 3.59
N LEU A 26 0.64 -11.99 2.82
CA LEU A 26 -0.40 -13.02 2.93
C LEU A 26 -0.34 -13.80 4.24
N ARG A 27 0.82 -13.86 4.89
CA ARG A 27 0.93 -14.50 6.19
C ARG A 27 0.24 -13.67 7.29
N GLY A 28 0.42 -12.35 7.26
CA GLY A 28 -0.19 -11.43 8.23
C GLY A 28 -1.61 -11.02 7.88
N HIS A 29 -1.92 -10.93 6.58
CA HIS A 29 -3.19 -10.43 6.07
C HIS A 29 -3.69 -11.30 4.91
N PRO A 30 -4.09 -12.57 5.19
CA PRO A 30 -4.54 -13.49 4.13
C PRO A 30 -5.79 -13.00 3.38
N GLU A 31 -6.56 -12.11 3.98
CA GLU A 31 -7.77 -11.54 3.38
C GLU A 31 -7.49 -10.75 2.10
N VAL A 32 -6.26 -10.29 1.90
CA VAL A 32 -5.90 -9.52 0.68
C VAL A 32 -5.46 -10.41 -0.48
N ALA A 33 -5.42 -11.72 -0.30
CA ALA A 33 -4.91 -12.64 -1.32
C ALA A 33 -5.49 -12.41 -2.73
N PRO A 34 -6.82 -12.17 -2.91
CA PRO A 34 -7.38 -11.93 -4.23
C PRO A 34 -7.13 -10.52 -4.77
N TRP A 35 -6.52 -9.61 -3.97
CA TRP A 35 -6.58 -8.19 -4.23
C TRP A 35 -5.22 -7.55 -4.55
N ARG A 36 -4.27 -8.34 -5.07
CA ARG A 36 -2.95 -7.79 -5.44
C ARG A 36 -3.07 -6.65 -6.44
N ALA A 37 -3.95 -6.78 -7.44
CA ALA A 37 -4.15 -5.72 -8.43
C ALA A 37 -4.68 -4.44 -7.79
N LEU A 38 -5.56 -4.54 -6.79
CA LEU A 38 -6.04 -3.38 -6.05
C LEU A 38 -4.91 -2.74 -5.23
N ALA A 39 -4.02 -3.54 -4.65
CA ALA A 39 -2.86 -3.04 -3.92
C ALA A 39 -1.92 -2.27 -4.85
N GLU A 40 -1.64 -2.80 -6.02
CA GLU A 40 -0.81 -2.12 -7.02
C GLU A 40 -1.44 -0.81 -7.47
N ASN A 41 -2.75 -0.83 -7.73
CA ASN A 41 -3.48 0.37 -8.12
C ASN A 41 -3.52 1.42 -7.00
N ALA A 42 -3.55 1.00 -5.74
CA ALA A 42 -3.53 1.92 -4.61
C ALA A 42 -2.25 2.75 -4.54
N VAL A 43 -1.13 2.21 -4.99
CA VAL A 43 0.13 2.98 -5.09
C VAL A 43 0.12 3.90 -6.31
N ALA A 44 -0.29 3.37 -7.47
CA ALA A 44 -0.27 4.13 -8.72
C ALA A 44 -1.32 5.24 -8.76
N SER A 45 -2.50 4.99 -8.20
CA SER A 45 -3.65 5.91 -8.22
C SER A 45 -4.37 5.90 -6.87
N PRO A 46 -3.73 6.35 -5.80
CA PRO A 46 -4.34 6.37 -4.49
C PRO A 46 -5.42 7.45 -4.38
N ARG A 47 -6.33 7.28 -3.42
CA ARG A 47 -7.24 8.35 -3.00
C ARG A 47 -6.50 9.36 -2.15
N GLU A 48 -5.60 8.88 -1.28
CA GLU A 48 -4.72 9.71 -0.48
C GLU A 48 -3.50 8.93 -0.05
N ILE A 49 -2.45 9.66 0.30
CA ILE A 49 -1.22 9.11 0.88
C ILE A 49 -1.04 9.79 2.24
N ARG A 50 -0.84 9.01 3.28
CA ARG A 50 -0.62 9.51 4.63
C ARG A 50 0.75 9.14 5.16
N TYR A 51 1.27 9.99 6.04
CA TYR A 51 2.47 9.67 6.81
C TYR A 51 2.17 8.55 7.79
N SER A 52 3.09 7.61 7.94
CA SER A 52 3.02 6.63 9.01
C SER A 52 3.31 7.31 10.35
N THR A 53 2.56 6.94 11.39
CA THR A 53 2.81 7.46 12.74
C THR A 53 3.90 6.71 13.48
N SER A 54 4.35 5.56 12.95
CA SER A 54 5.33 4.68 13.59
C SER A 54 6.70 4.68 12.90
N ASP A 55 6.79 5.12 11.65
CA ASP A 55 8.03 5.12 10.87
C ASP A 55 8.04 6.30 9.91
N ALA A 56 9.00 7.22 10.13
CA ALA A 56 9.10 8.46 9.34
C ALA A 56 9.39 8.22 7.86
N ASP A 57 9.99 7.09 7.50
CA ASP A 57 10.30 6.74 6.11
C ASP A 57 9.14 6.04 5.41
N CYS A 58 8.09 5.69 6.14
CA CYS A 58 6.95 4.98 5.58
C CYS A 58 5.79 5.90 5.26
N ARG A 59 5.07 5.53 4.20
CA ARG A 59 3.80 6.14 3.80
C ARG A 59 2.76 5.05 3.68
N ILE A 60 1.51 5.42 3.87
CA ILE A 60 0.37 4.53 3.67
C ILE A 60 -0.44 5.05 2.50
N TYR A 61 -0.52 4.25 1.45
CA TYR A 61 -1.31 4.54 0.25
C TYR A 61 -2.68 3.92 0.44
N TYR A 62 -3.72 4.76 0.46
CA TYR A 62 -5.10 4.29 0.58
C TYR A 62 -5.76 4.33 -0.79
N GLY A 63 -6.19 3.19 -1.26
CA GLY A 63 -6.86 3.06 -2.54
C GLY A 63 -8.22 2.40 -2.42
N ARG A 64 -8.90 2.29 -3.57
CA ARG A 64 -10.18 1.63 -3.66
C ARG A 64 -10.06 0.18 -3.19
N GLY A 65 -10.91 -0.22 -2.27
CA GLY A 65 -10.98 -1.58 -1.77
C GLY A 65 -11.95 -2.45 -2.58
N PRO A 66 -12.11 -3.71 -2.16
CA PRO A 66 -12.92 -4.68 -2.90
C PRO A 66 -14.43 -4.42 -2.82
N GLN A 67 -14.86 -3.61 -1.88
CA GLN A 67 -16.28 -3.25 -1.72
C GLN A 67 -16.44 -1.86 -1.13
N ILE A 68 -17.63 -1.29 -1.23
CA ILE A 68 -17.95 0.02 -0.65
C ILE A 68 -17.69 0.00 0.85
N GLY A 69 -17.04 1.05 1.35
CA GLY A 69 -16.72 1.18 2.77
C GLY A 69 -15.41 0.52 3.18
N LEU A 70 -14.73 -0.18 2.27
CA LEU A 70 -13.39 -0.72 2.50
C LEU A 70 -12.40 -0.05 1.56
N MET A 71 -11.23 0.24 2.10
CA MET A 71 -10.07 0.68 1.33
C MET A 71 -9.00 -0.41 1.40
N ILE A 72 -8.16 -0.46 0.39
CA ILE A 72 -6.91 -1.20 0.49
C ILE A 72 -5.83 -0.23 0.93
N ALA A 73 -5.04 -0.63 1.93
CA ALA A 73 -3.96 0.16 2.48
C ALA A 73 -2.63 -0.51 2.17
N VAL A 74 -1.71 0.21 1.54
CA VAL A 74 -0.38 -0.27 1.19
C VAL A 74 0.63 0.55 1.97
N VAL A 75 1.37 -0.11 2.86
CA VAL A 75 2.46 0.53 3.61
C VAL A 75 3.75 0.32 2.84
N ALA A 76 4.42 1.40 2.50
CA ALA A 76 5.69 1.34 1.79
C ALA A 76 6.74 2.23 2.47
N ASP A 77 7.97 1.73 2.51
CA ASP A 77 9.14 2.55 2.83
C ASP A 77 9.50 3.30 1.56
N VAL A 78 9.24 4.61 1.54
CA VAL A 78 9.46 5.41 0.34
C VAL A 78 10.92 5.83 0.17
N LYS A 79 11.72 5.72 1.22
CA LYS A 79 13.16 5.95 1.15
C LYS A 79 13.85 4.78 0.46
N LEU A 80 13.48 3.54 0.82
CA LEU A 80 13.99 2.33 0.18
C LEU A 80 13.27 2.00 -1.12
N GLY A 81 12.05 2.50 -1.31
CA GLY A 81 11.25 2.22 -2.50
C GLY A 81 10.63 0.82 -2.51
N VAL A 82 10.21 0.32 -1.37
CA VAL A 82 9.65 -1.04 -1.26
C VAL A 82 8.36 -1.07 -0.46
N VAL A 83 7.42 -1.91 -0.91
CA VAL A 83 6.20 -2.21 -0.15
C VAL A 83 6.57 -3.09 1.03
N LYS A 84 6.03 -2.77 2.20
CA LYS A 84 6.25 -3.53 3.43
C LYS A 84 5.08 -4.43 3.78
N THR A 85 3.85 -3.93 3.66
CA THR A 85 2.66 -4.74 3.93
C THR A 85 1.43 -4.15 3.24
N VAL A 86 0.36 -4.93 3.21
CA VAL A 86 -0.94 -4.55 2.63
C VAL A 86 -2.04 -5.08 3.55
N TYR A 87 -3.07 -4.28 3.77
CA TYR A 87 -4.23 -4.70 4.55
C TYR A 87 -5.50 -3.96 4.10
N LEU A 88 -6.65 -4.40 4.59
CA LEU A 88 -7.93 -3.70 4.34
C LEU A 88 -8.24 -2.79 5.53
N ALA A 89 -8.78 -1.61 5.27
CA ALA A 89 -9.11 -0.62 6.28
C ALA A 89 -10.47 0.04 5.98
N ARG A 90 -11.22 0.36 7.03
CA ARG A 90 -12.49 1.09 6.89
C ARG A 90 -12.28 2.59 6.91
N ARG A 91 -11.19 3.05 7.52
CA ARG A 91 -10.82 4.47 7.60
C ARG A 91 -9.31 4.60 7.60
N PRO A 92 -8.78 5.75 7.19
CA PRO A 92 -7.34 6.00 7.26
C PRO A 92 -6.83 6.05 8.70
N SER A 93 -5.55 5.76 8.88
CA SER A 93 -4.82 5.99 10.12
C SER A 93 -4.74 7.49 10.43
N PRO A 94 -4.52 7.86 11.71
CA PRO A 94 -4.51 9.27 12.12
C PRO A 94 -3.32 10.10 11.64
N GLY A 95 -2.37 9.53 10.91
CA GLY A 95 -1.24 10.28 10.34
C GLY A 95 -1.68 11.37 9.37
N GLY A 96 -0.88 12.42 9.23
CA GLY A 96 -1.18 13.54 8.35
C GLY A 96 -1.22 13.13 6.88
N VAL A 97 -2.00 13.87 6.09
CA VAL A 97 -2.10 13.66 4.64
C VAL A 97 -0.87 14.26 3.96
N GLU A 98 -0.17 13.45 3.16
CA GLU A 98 0.92 13.92 2.33
C GLU A 98 0.43 14.33 0.94
N TRP A 99 -0.53 13.60 0.42
CA TRP A 99 -1.08 13.81 -0.92
C TRP A 99 -2.55 13.39 -0.95
N SER A 100 -3.35 14.12 -1.67
CA SER A 100 -4.77 13.77 -1.90
C SER A 100 -5.30 14.35 -3.21
#